data_fe80df7aa4fb6b2ce542640334653b31
#
_entry.id   fe80df7aa4fb6b2ce542640334653b31
#
_cell.length_a   1.000
_cell.length_b   1.000
_cell.length_c   1.000
_cell.angle_alpha   90.00
_cell.angle_beta   90.00
_cell.angle_gamma   90.00
#
_symmetry.space_group_name_H-M   'P 1'
#
loop_
_entity.id
_entity.type
_entity.pdbx_description
1 polymer ?
#
loop_
_entity_poly.entity_id
_entity_poly.type
_entity_poly.pdbx_seq_one_letter_code
_entity_poly.pdbx_strand_id
1 'polypeptide(L)'
;MHIALDVDGVLADLAGMIIKVYREETGVTIDRSMITEWEFWHKLSMTRQQFMDMIVRAWSRWIEIQPLEHDLSEDVEALSKVGVVDILTQRPVQTIDFVKQWLKHHNIRYRSFTWVPLKTSKATFVYDVYIDDSPRLAEKLQNTNRLMFLYEQPWNRNVNSRSNIIRVKSLDEVVERLACL
;
A
#
# COMPACT_ATOMS: atom_id res chain seq x y z
N MET A 1 -0.12 -1.91 -21.17
CA MET A 1 -0.10 -2.54 -19.84
C MET A 1 -0.76 -1.62 -18.84
N HIS A 2 -1.68 -2.15 -18.01
CA HIS A 2 -2.38 -1.41 -16.96
C HIS A 2 -1.82 -1.83 -15.60
N ILE A 3 -1.39 -0.84 -14.82
CA ILE A 3 -0.73 -1.00 -13.51
C ILE A 3 -1.67 -0.52 -12.43
N ALA A 4 -2.01 -1.39 -11.48
CA ALA A 4 -2.68 -1.03 -10.23
C ALA A 4 -1.62 -0.72 -9.17
N LEU A 5 -1.60 0.50 -8.65
CA LEU A 5 -0.67 0.96 -7.64
C LEU A 5 -1.43 1.23 -6.33
N ASP A 6 -1.05 0.54 -5.26
CA ASP A 6 -1.60 0.82 -3.93
C ASP A 6 -0.96 2.07 -3.30
N VAL A 7 -1.52 2.51 -2.19
CA VAL A 7 -1.06 3.70 -1.46
C VAL A 7 -0.44 3.32 -0.12
N ASP A 8 -1.21 2.64 0.75
CA ASP A 8 -0.75 2.31 2.10
C ASP A 8 0.30 1.20 2.07
N GLY A 9 1.49 1.46 2.61
CA GLY A 9 2.58 0.47 2.62
C GLY A 9 3.32 0.31 1.29
N VAL A 10 2.96 1.12 0.26
CA VAL A 10 3.67 1.21 -1.03
C VAL A 10 4.16 2.65 -1.26
N LEU A 11 3.25 3.62 -1.25
CA LEU A 11 3.57 5.04 -1.42
C LEU A 11 3.71 5.75 -0.07
N ALA A 12 2.71 5.55 0.81
CA ALA A 12 2.56 6.26 2.07
C ALA A 12 2.94 5.37 3.27
N ASP A 13 3.73 5.91 4.20
CA ASP A 13 4.08 5.25 5.46
C ASP A 13 2.93 5.33 6.48
N LEU A 14 1.82 4.68 6.16
CA LEU A 14 0.70 4.60 7.09
C LEU A 14 1.07 3.89 8.39
N ALA A 15 1.93 2.87 8.34
CA ALA A 15 2.35 2.13 9.54
C ALA A 15 3.10 3.04 10.54
N GLY A 16 4.01 3.88 10.06
CA GLY A 16 4.68 4.90 10.89
C GLY A 16 3.70 5.88 11.51
N MET A 17 2.70 6.32 10.73
CA MET A 17 1.67 7.24 11.25
C MET A 17 0.75 6.57 12.28
N ILE A 18 0.38 5.30 12.10
CA ILE A 18 -0.38 4.52 13.09
C ILE A 18 0.40 4.40 14.40
N ILE A 19 1.69 4.07 14.34
CA ILE A 19 2.57 4.03 15.52
C ILE A 19 2.56 5.37 16.26
N LYS A 20 2.65 6.48 15.52
CA LYS A 20 2.63 7.83 16.09
C LYS A 20 1.30 8.12 16.78
N VAL A 21 0.18 7.91 16.12
CA VAL A 21 -1.17 8.12 16.67
C VAL A 21 -1.39 7.24 17.90
N TYR A 22 -1.04 5.96 17.83
CA TYR A 22 -1.18 5.04 18.96
C TYR A 22 -0.39 5.51 20.19
N ARG A 23 0.86 5.94 19.98
CA ARG A 23 1.69 6.48 21.07
C ARG A 23 1.08 7.74 21.69
N GLU A 24 0.54 8.64 20.88
CA GLU A 24 -0.07 9.88 21.37
C GLU A 24 -1.36 9.61 22.18
N GLU A 25 -2.14 8.60 21.78
CA GLU A 25 -3.42 8.26 22.42
C GLU A 25 -3.24 7.39 23.68
N THR A 26 -2.23 6.52 23.72
CA THR A 26 -2.08 5.52 24.79
C THR A 26 -0.87 5.75 25.69
N GLY A 27 0.08 6.58 25.28
CA GLY A 27 1.40 6.71 25.91
C GLY A 27 2.34 5.52 25.64
N VAL A 28 1.90 4.48 24.91
CA VAL A 28 2.68 3.27 24.66
C VAL A 28 3.43 3.40 23.34
N THR A 29 4.74 3.15 23.35
CA THR A 29 5.55 3.12 22.13
C THR A 29 5.57 1.71 21.56
N ILE A 30 5.25 1.60 20.27
CA ILE A 30 5.38 0.36 19.49
C ILE A 30 6.58 0.53 18.58
N ASP A 31 7.49 -0.44 18.59
CA ASP A 31 8.55 -0.51 17.59
C ASP A 31 7.98 -1.06 16.26
N ARG A 32 8.42 -0.48 15.14
CA ARG A 32 7.98 -0.93 13.80
C ARG A 32 8.28 -2.40 13.55
N SER A 33 9.35 -2.93 14.14
CA SER A 33 9.72 -4.35 14.06
C SER A 33 8.68 -5.29 14.67
N MET A 34 7.81 -4.78 15.53
CA MET A 34 6.69 -5.56 16.13
C MET A 34 5.52 -5.76 15.16
N ILE A 35 5.43 -4.94 14.08
CA ILE A 35 4.38 -5.04 13.06
C ILE A 35 4.75 -6.12 12.06
N THR A 36 4.74 -7.38 12.46
CA THR A 36 5.18 -8.53 11.66
C THR A 36 4.05 -9.31 11.00
N GLU A 37 2.81 -8.88 11.20
CA GLU A 37 1.60 -9.56 10.71
C GLU A 37 0.64 -8.55 10.10
N TRP A 38 -0.11 -8.99 9.07
CA TRP A 38 -1.12 -8.16 8.42
C TRP A 38 -2.21 -7.67 9.39
N GLU A 39 -2.59 -8.50 10.35
CA GLU A 39 -3.60 -8.18 11.37
C GLU A 39 -2.96 -7.82 12.72
N PHE A 40 -1.90 -7.02 12.72
CA PHE A 40 -1.11 -6.70 13.92
C PHE A 40 -1.91 -5.98 15.03
N TRP A 41 -3.07 -5.43 14.74
CA TRP A 41 -3.94 -4.81 15.76
C TRP A 41 -4.34 -5.78 16.87
N HIS A 42 -4.33 -7.08 16.62
CA HIS A 42 -4.55 -8.08 17.68
C HIS A 42 -3.48 -8.02 18.77
N LYS A 43 -2.23 -7.71 18.42
CA LYS A 43 -1.13 -7.53 19.38
C LYS A 43 -1.29 -6.26 20.22
N LEU A 44 -2.10 -5.31 19.75
CA LEU A 44 -2.43 -4.07 20.45
C LEU A 44 -3.72 -4.19 21.29
N SER A 45 -4.25 -5.40 21.44
CA SER A 45 -5.55 -5.63 22.09
C SER A 45 -6.70 -4.80 21.51
N MET A 46 -6.63 -4.49 20.23
CA MET A 46 -7.64 -3.71 19.51
C MET A 46 -8.58 -4.61 18.74
N THR A 47 -9.84 -4.21 18.66
CA THR A 47 -10.77 -4.78 17.69
C THR A 47 -10.46 -4.24 16.29
N ARG A 48 -10.91 -4.97 15.26
CA ARG A 48 -10.79 -4.49 13.88
C ARG A 48 -11.42 -3.10 13.68
N GLN A 49 -12.55 -2.81 14.34
CA GLN A 49 -13.22 -1.51 14.23
C GLN A 49 -12.35 -0.40 14.82
N GLN A 50 -11.80 -0.60 16.02
CA GLN A 50 -10.89 0.38 16.64
C GLN A 50 -9.67 0.66 15.76
N PHE A 51 -9.13 -0.37 15.10
CA PHE A 51 -8.04 -0.21 14.16
C PHE A 51 -8.45 0.58 12.91
N MET A 52 -9.65 0.32 12.34
CA MET A 52 -10.17 1.11 11.21
C MET A 52 -10.38 2.58 11.59
N ASP A 53 -10.88 2.85 12.79
CA ASP A 53 -11.04 4.21 13.30
C ASP A 53 -9.67 4.90 13.50
N MET A 54 -8.64 4.16 13.92
CA MET A 54 -7.27 4.66 13.99
C MET A 54 -6.72 5.00 12.60
N ILE A 55 -6.98 4.18 11.58
CA ILE A 55 -6.61 4.51 10.18
C ILE A 55 -7.28 5.83 9.75
N VAL A 56 -8.55 6.04 10.10
CA VAL A 56 -9.25 7.30 9.78
C VAL A 56 -8.58 8.48 10.48
N ARG A 57 -8.23 8.35 11.78
CA ARG A 57 -7.51 9.40 12.51
C ARG A 57 -6.11 9.65 11.94
N ALA A 58 -5.38 8.61 11.59
CA ALA A 58 -4.08 8.75 10.95
C ALA A 58 -4.18 9.53 9.64
N TRP A 59 -5.12 9.15 8.78
CA TRP A 59 -5.34 9.82 7.49
C TRP A 59 -5.93 11.22 7.62
N SER A 60 -6.69 11.56 8.67
CA SER A 60 -7.13 12.94 8.90
C SER A 60 -5.96 13.91 9.11
N ARG A 61 -4.79 13.37 9.45
CA ARG A 61 -3.52 14.10 9.60
C ARG A 61 -2.60 13.84 8.41
N TRP A 62 -3.15 13.76 7.21
CA TRP A 62 -2.47 13.31 5.99
C TRP A 62 -1.16 14.05 5.70
N ILE A 63 -1.04 15.32 6.05
CA ILE A 63 0.17 16.13 5.85
C ILE A 63 1.39 15.60 6.65
N GLU A 64 1.15 14.82 7.69
CA GLU A 64 2.18 14.26 8.55
C GLU A 64 2.63 12.85 8.09
N ILE A 65 1.88 12.24 7.18
CA ILE A 65 2.21 10.92 6.65
C ILE A 65 3.38 11.07 5.66
N GLN A 66 4.49 10.42 5.99
CA GLN A 66 5.69 10.48 5.16
C GLN A 66 5.56 9.56 3.94
N PRO A 67 6.16 9.91 2.80
CA PRO A 67 6.36 8.96 1.71
C PRO A 67 7.31 7.85 2.14
N LEU A 68 7.15 6.65 1.57
CA LEU A 68 8.07 5.54 1.83
C LEU A 68 9.40 5.67 1.09
N GLU A 69 9.40 6.33 -0.05
CA GLU A 69 10.59 6.61 -0.85
C GLU A 69 10.77 8.12 -1.03
N HIS A 70 12.01 8.56 -1.17
CA HIS A 70 12.34 9.99 -1.23
C HIS A 70 11.87 10.62 -2.54
N ASP A 71 12.12 9.94 -3.67
CA ASP A 71 11.89 10.47 -5.03
C ASP A 71 10.59 9.92 -5.64
N LEU A 72 9.58 9.70 -4.78
CA LEU A 72 8.34 8.99 -5.08
C LEU A 72 7.61 9.49 -6.35
N SER A 73 7.62 10.81 -6.61
CA SER A 73 6.96 11.35 -7.80
C SER A 73 7.70 10.99 -9.09
N GLU A 74 9.04 10.90 -9.04
CA GLU A 74 9.88 10.51 -10.16
C GLU A 74 9.74 9.02 -10.45
N ASP A 75 9.66 8.19 -9.39
CA ASP A 75 9.45 6.75 -9.49
C ASP A 75 8.09 6.42 -10.14
N VAL A 76 7.03 7.10 -9.71
CA VAL A 76 5.70 6.92 -10.33
C VAL A 76 5.66 7.47 -11.76
N GLU A 77 6.40 8.53 -12.06
CA GLU A 77 6.55 9.01 -13.44
C GLU A 77 7.31 7.97 -14.29
N ALA A 78 8.34 7.34 -13.75
CA ALA A 78 9.07 6.25 -14.44
C ALA A 78 8.14 5.05 -14.71
N LEU A 79 7.32 4.64 -13.74
CA LEU A 79 6.27 3.64 -13.96
C LEU A 79 5.29 4.03 -15.07
N SER A 80 4.95 5.32 -15.17
CA SER A 80 4.03 5.82 -16.18
C SER A 80 4.61 5.77 -17.61
N LYS A 81 5.93 5.65 -17.75
CA LYS A 81 6.61 5.45 -19.05
C LYS A 81 6.52 3.99 -19.54
N VAL A 82 6.35 3.04 -18.63
CA VAL A 82 6.25 1.61 -18.96
C VAL A 82 4.81 1.09 -18.97
N GLY A 83 3.86 1.80 -18.37
CA GLY A 83 2.45 1.41 -18.36
C GLY A 83 1.52 2.52 -17.89
N VAL A 84 0.21 2.27 -17.99
CA VAL A 84 -0.81 3.20 -17.51
C VAL A 84 -1.04 2.95 -16.03
N VAL A 85 -0.69 3.92 -15.19
CA VAL A 85 -0.78 3.82 -13.72
C VAL A 85 -2.14 4.30 -13.24
N ASP A 86 -2.84 3.43 -12.52
CA ASP A 86 -4.06 3.74 -11.77
C ASP A 86 -3.83 3.51 -10.27
N ILE A 87 -4.38 4.35 -9.44
CA ILE A 87 -4.45 4.09 -7.99
C ILE A 87 -5.59 3.08 -7.73
N LEU A 88 -5.26 1.97 -7.07
CA LEU A 88 -6.21 0.95 -6.63
C LEU A 88 -6.02 0.70 -5.14
N THR A 89 -6.86 1.29 -4.30
CA THR A 89 -6.64 1.28 -2.85
C THR A 89 -7.86 0.82 -2.06
N GLN A 90 -7.66 -0.07 -1.07
CA GLN A 90 -8.70 -0.59 -0.20
C GLN A 90 -8.59 0.02 1.19
N ARG A 91 -9.60 0.83 1.57
CA ARG A 91 -9.56 1.62 2.80
C ARG A 91 -10.93 2.04 3.31
N PRO A 92 -11.04 2.57 4.56
CA PRO A 92 -12.24 3.25 5.01
C PRO A 92 -12.61 4.41 4.08
N VAL A 93 -13.88 4.52 3.70
CA VAL A 93 -14.39 5.54 2.76
C VAL A 93 -14.08 6.96 3.22
N GLN A 94 -14.08 7.20 4.52
CA GLN A 94 -13.80 8.50 5.14
C GLN A 94 -12.39 9.03 4.85
N THR A 95 -11.46 8.16 4.41
CA THR A 95 -10.07 8.55 4.16
C THR A 95 -9.80 8.97 2.71
N ILE A 96 -10.77 8.82 1.79
CA ILE A 96 -10.57 9.02 0.35
C ILE A 96 -10.04 10.41 0.03
N ASP A 97 -10.68 11.45 0.58
CA ASP A 97 -10.31 12.83 0.27
C ASP A 97 -8.93 13.19 0.84
N PHE A 98 -8.58 12.67 2.01
CA PHE A 98 -7.25 12.85 2.60
C PHE A 98 -6.16 12.21 1.73
N VAL A 99 -6.41 11.00 1.24
CA VAL A 99 -5.48 10.31 0.33
C VAL A 99 -5.29 11.07 -0.97
N LYS A 100 -6.37 11.56 -1.57
CA LYS A 100 -6.27 12.37 -2.80
C LYS A 100 -5.48 13.66 -2.56
N GLN A 101 -5.65 14.31 -1.40
CA GLN A 101 -4.87 15.48 -1.02
C GLN A 101 -3.39 15.13 -0.85
N TRP A 102 -3.09 13.99 -0.19
CA TRP A 102 -1.73 13.48 -0.02
C TRP A 102 -1.06 13.19 -1.36
N LEU A 103 -1.73 12.46 -2.27
CA LEU A 103 -1.22 12.17 -3.62
C LEU A 103 -0.93 13.46 -4.41
N LYS A 104 -1.83 14.44 -4.33
CA LYS A 104 -1.65 15.74 -4.96
C LYS A 104 -0.46 16.52 -4.35
N HIS A 105 -0.31 16.52 -3.03
CA HIS A 105 0.77 17.19 -2.31
C HIS A 105 2.15 16.65 -2.72
N HIS A 106 2.25 15.32 -2.90
CA HIS A 106 3.46 14.65 -3.34
C HIS A 106 3.61 14.57 -4.86
N ASN A 107 2.79 15.31 -5.65
CA ASN A 107 2.83 15.36 -7.11
C ASN A 107 2.70 13.99 -7.79
N ILE A 108 2.03 13.03 -7.18
CA ILE A 108 1.83 11.69 -7.73
C ILE A 108 0.84 11.77 -8.88
N ARG A 109 1.29 11.40 -10.09
CA ARG A 109 0.48 11.38 -11.31
C ARG A 109 -0.09 9.99 -11.54
N TYR A 110 -1.38 9.91 -11.79
CA TYR A 110 -2.09 8.67 -12.13
C TYR A 110 -3.27 8.99 -13.06
N ARG A 111 -3.72 7.99 -13.82
CA ARG A 111 -4.86 8.14 -14.74
C ARG A 111 -6.20 8.16 -14.01
N SER A 112 -6.42 7.19 -13.12
CA SER A 112 -7.67 7.04 -12.38
C SER A 112 -7.43 6.63 -10.92
N PHE A 113 -8.41 6.95 -10.06
CA PHE A 113 -8.42 6.58 -8.65
C PHE A 113 -9.60 5.66 -8.38
N THR A 114 -9.32 4.41 -8.04
CA THR A 114 -10.32 3.41 -7.71
C THR A 114 -10.26 3.07 -6.23
N TRP A 115 -11.31 3.47 -5.51
CA TRP A 115 -11.51 3.04 -4.13
C TRP A 115 -12.17 1.65 -4.11
N VAL A 116 -11.63 0.76 -3.28
CA VAL A 116 -12.14 -0.60 -3.08
C VAL A 116 -12.75 -0.70 -1.67
N PRO A 117 -14.04 -1.06 -1.55
CA PRO A 117 -14.67 -1.28 -0.25
C PRO A 117 -13.95 -2.38 0.54
N LEU A 118 -13.89 -2.27 1.88
CA LEU A 118 -13.18 -3.21 2.77
C LEU A 118 -13.63 -4.68 2.65
N LYS A 119 -14.85 -4.93 2.16
CA LYS A 119 -15.39 -6.29 1.93
C LYS A 119 -15.13 -6.83 0.52
N THR A 120 -14.61 -6.01 -0.39
CA THR A 120 -14.32 -6.36 -1.78
C THR A 120 -12.84 -6.67 -1.94
N SER A 121 -12.47 -7.64 -2.75
CA SER A 121 -11.07 -7.93 -3.03
C SER A 121 -10.55 -7.07 -4.18
N LYS A 122 -9.35 -6.51 -4.07
CA LYS A 122 -8.65 -5.87 -5.20
C LYS A 122 -8.48 -6.83 -6.39
N ALA A 123 -8.37 -8.13 -6.16
CA ALA A 123 -8.26 -9.14 -7.20
C ALA A 123 -9.48 -9.23 -8.14
N THR A 124 -10.63 -8.64 -7.79
CA THR A 124 -11.80 -8.57 -8.67
C THR A 124 -11.67 -7.53 -9.78
N PHE A 125 -10.76 -6.58 -9.64
CA PHE A 125 -10.42 -5.60 -10.68
C PHE A 125 -9.39 -6.21 -11.64
N VAL A 126 -9.46 -5.85 -12.92
CA VAL A 126 -8.61 -6.45 -13.96
C VAL A 126 -7.49 -5.49 -14.30
N TYR A 127 -6.28 -5.85 -13.87
CA TYR A 127 -5.02 -5.19 -14.20
C TYR A 127 -4.00 -6.22 -14.66
N ASP A 128 -3.06 -5.82 -15.47
CA ASP A 128 -1.95 -6.67 -15.91
C ASP A 128 -0.93 -6.83 -14.78
N VAL A 129 -0.67 -5.74 -14.08
CA VAL A 129 0.31 -5.64 -13.00
C VAL A 129 -0.32 -5.02 -11.76
N TYR A 130 -0.01 -5.58 -10.59
CA TYR A 130 -0.32 -5.03 -9.28
C TYR A 130 0.98 -4.69 -8.55
N ILE A 131 1.04 -3.51 -7.93
CA ILE A 131 2.10 -3.10 -7.01
C ILE A 131 1.41 -2.85 -5.68
N ASP A 132 1.63 -3.75 -4.70
CA ASP A 132 0.85 -3.79 -3.47
C ASP A 132 1.64 -4.51 -2.36
N ASP A 133 1.40 -4.19 -1.11
CA ASP A 133 2.05 -4.82 0.05
C ASP A 133 1.22 -5.94 0.70
N SER A 134 -0.01 -6.16 0.21
CA SER A 134 -0.98 -7.06 0.83
C SER A 134 -0.65 -8.55 0.60
N PRO A 135 -0.37 -9.32 1.67
CA PRO A 135 -0.23 -10.77 1.56
C PRO A 135 -1.52 -11.46 1.11
N ARG A 136 -2.68 -10.86 1.42
CA ARG A 136 -3.99 -11.39 1.00
C ARG A 136 -4.24 -11.22 -0.50
N LEU A 137 -3.75 -10.14 -1.10
CA LEU A 137 -3.82 -9.97 -2.54
C LEU A 137 -2.89 -10.96 -3.23
N ALA A 138 -1.65 -11.11 -2.72
CA ALA A 138 -0.69 -12.09 -3.24
C ALA A 138 -1.26 -13.52 -3.25
N GLU A 139 -1.89 -13.94 -2.15
CA GLU A 139 -2.56 -15.24 -2.08
C GLU A 139 -3.63 -15.42 -3.16
N LYS A 140 -4.43 -14.39 -3.43
CA LYS A 140 -5.49 -14.45 -4.45
C LYS A 140 -4.97 -14.43 -5.88
N LEU A 141 -3.82 -13.81 -6.12
CA LEU A 141 -3.23 -13.70 -7.45
C LEU A 141 -2.31 -14.86 -7.81
N GLN A 142 -1.81 -15.63 -6.83
CA GLN A 142 -0.76 -16.64 -7.01
C GLN A 142 -1.04 -17.70 -8.09
N ASN A 143 -2.30 -17.98 -8.40
CA ASN A 143 -2.72 -18.97 -9.41
C ASN A 143 -3.38 -18.30 -10.62
N THR A 144 -3.05 -17.04 -10.89
CA THR A 144 -3.54 -16.29 -12.05
C THR A 144 -2.39 -15.92 -12.98
N ASN A 145 -2.70 -15.44 -14.19
CA ASN A 145 -1.69 -14.92 -15.14
C ASN A 145 -1.35 -13.44 -14.88
N ARG A 146 -1.83 -12.86 -13.77
CA ARG A 146 -1.58 -11.45 -13.42
C ARG A 146 -0.31 -11.33 -12.62
N LEU A 147 0.54 -10.39 -13.00
CA LEU A 147 1.79 -10.11 -12.29
C LEU A 147 1.53 -9.27 -11.05
N MET A 148 2.19 -9.60 -9.96
CA MET A 148 2.21 -8.78 -8.74
C MET A 148 3.65 -8.53 -8.30
N PHE A 149 3.99 -7.26 -8.15
CA PHE A 149 5.14 -6.83 -7.38
C PHE A 149 4.69 -6.63 -5.94
N LEU A 150 5.11 -7.55 -5.08
CA LEU A 150 4.84 -7.48 -3.64
C LEU A 150 5.86 -6.58 -2.99
N TYR A 151 5.45 -5.36 -2.66
CA TYR A 151 6.30 -4.38 -2.00
C TYR A 151 6.65 -4.85 -0.58
N GLU A 152 7.94 -5.01 -0.28
CA GLU A 152 8.41 -5.63 0.95
C GLU A 152 8.07 -4.82 2.19
N GLN A 153 7.33 -5.45 3.09
CA GLN A 153 6.99 -4.92 4.39
C GLN A 153 7.15 -6.00 5.46
N PRO A 154 7.34 -5.64 6.74
CA PRO A 154 7.52 -6.64 7.80
C PRO A 154 6.37 -7.66 7.88
N TRP A 155 5.14 -7.26 7.58
CA TRP A 155 3.94 -8.10 7.66
C TRP A 155 3.72 -9.05 6.47
N ASN A 156 4.52 -8.93 5.41
CA ASN A 156 4.44 -9.84 4.26
C ASN A 156 5.70 -10.70 4.05
N ARG A 157 6.61 -10.74 5.03
CA ARG A 157 7.88 -11.50 4.94
C ARG A 157 7.69 -12.98 4.66
N ASN A 158 6.58 -13.55 5.11
CA ASN A 158 6.28 -14.98 4.94
C ASN A 158 5.66 -15.34 3.58
N VAL A 159 5.40 -14.35 2.72
CA VAL A 159 4.92 -14.59 1.36
C VAL A 159 6.11 -14.95 0.47
N ASN A 160 6.11 -16.18 -0.03
CA ASN A 160 7.15 -16.64 -0.95
C ASN A 160 6.96 -16.06 -2.35
N SER A 161 8.06 -15.71 -3.00
CA SER A 161 8.07 -15.38 -4.43
C SER A 161 7.58 -16.56 -5.27
N ARG A 162 6.91 -16.25 -6.37
CA ARG A 162 6.43 -17.21 -7.39
C ARG A 162 6.70 -16.62 -8.78
N SER A 163 6.41 -17.35 -9.82
CA SER A 163 6.57 -16.86 -11.20
C SER A 163 5.84 -15.54 -11.47
N ASN A 164 4.71 -15.34 -10.82
CA ASN A 164 3.87 -14.13 -10.98
C ASN A 164 3.74 -13.27 -9.69
N ILE A 165 4.45 -13.63 -8.62
CA ILE A 165 4.54 -12.81 -7.37
C ILE A 165 6.02 -12.53 -7.13
N ILE A 166 6.44 -11.33 -7.45
CA ILE A 166 7.84 -10.89 -7.36
C ILE A 166 7.96 -9.92 -6.17
N ARG A 167 8.86 -10.21 -5.24
CA ARG A 167 9.15 -9.32 -4.12
C ARG A 167 10.05 -8.19 -4.58
N VAL A 168 9.75 -6.96 -4.16
CA VAL A 168 10.51 -5.74 -4.49
C VAL A 168 10.65 -4.85 -3.26
N LYS A 169 11.71 -4.04 -3.23
CA LYS A 169 11.99 -3.12 -2.12
C LYS A 169 11.76 -1.65 -2.47
N SER A 170 11.63 -1.34 -3.76
CA SER A 170 11.41 0.01 -4.27
C SER A 170 10.60 -0.01 -5.56
N LEU A 171 10.06 1.16 -5.93
CA LEU A 171 9.39 1.35 -7.21
C LEU A 171 10.39 1.33 -8.38
N ASP A 172 11.62 1.78 -8.16
CA ASP A 172 12.70 1.66 -9.14
C ASP A 172 12.95 0.20 -9.53
N GLU A 173 13.00 -0.70 -8.55
CA GLU A 173 13.15 -2.14 -8.82
C GLU A 173 11.97 -2.67 -9.66
N VAL A 174 10.76 -2.16 -9.47
CA VAL A 174 9.60 -2.51 -10.30
C VAL A 174 9.83 -2.05 -11.75
N VAL A 175 10.27 -0.80 -11.95
CA VAL A 175 10.53 -0.25 -13.29
C VAL A 175 11.60 -1.07 -14.02
N GLU A 176 12.71 -1.39 -13.36
CA GLU A 176 13.78 -2.21 -13.91
C GLU A 176 13.29 -3.59 -14.35
N ARG A 177 12.50 -4.25 -13.51
CA ARG A 177 11.96 -5.57 -13.81
C ARG A 177 10.93 -5.54 -14.93
N LEU A 178 10.09 -4.51 -15.01
CA LEU A 178 9.11 -4.35 -16.09
C LEU A 178 9.79 -4.07 -17.44
N ALA A 179 10.92 -3.37 -17.44
CA ALA A 179 11.70 -3.11 -18.65
C ALA A 179 12.38 -4.37 -19.22
N CYS A 180 12.50 -5.45 -18.43
CA CYS A 180 13.08 -6.73 -18.81
C CYS A 180 12.04 -7.78 -19.25
N LEU A 181 10.74 -7.50 -19.17
CA LEU A 181 9.64 -8.38 -19.58
C LEU A 181 9.24 -8.14 -21.03
#